data_7070ec0ce48e9800de801624ff66dbb0
#
_entry.id   7070ec0ce48e9800de801624ff66dbb0
#
_cell.length_a   1.000
_cell.length_b   1.000
_cell.length_c   1.000
_cell.angle_alpha   90.00
_cell.angle_beta   90.00
_cell.angle_gamma   90.00
#
_symmetry.space_group_name_H-M   'P 1'
#
loop_
_entity.id
_entity.type
_entity.pdbx_description
1 polymer ?
#
loop_
_entity_poly.entity_id
_entity_poly.type
_entity_poly.pdbx_seq_one_letter_code
_entity_poly.pdbx_strand_id
1 'polypeptide(L)'
;TTLRDGAQTYGVDFNVDEKKLLAKKLDELGVDYIEGGWPGANSTDTKFFNEDLKFKNSMFTAFGMTKKSGRSAENDPGLAAMINISAPSACVVGKSWDFHVDLALGITNEENLENIGESVKFLAKTKKEVHFDAEHFFDGYKSNPNYAIECLKAAKSNGARWLVLCDTNGGTLPHEVEDIVLKVSQEISGDHLGIHAHNDTGNAVANTLAAAVSYTHLTLPTIDP
;
A
#
# COMPACT_ATOMS: atom_id res chain seq x y z
N THR A 1 -3.53 4.27 8.19
CA THR A 1 -2.98 5.37 7.35
C THR A 1 -3.40 6.77 7.84
N THR A 2 -3.86 6.92 9.09
CA THR A 2 -4.35 8.21 9.66
C THR A 2 -3.36 9.37 9.46
N LEU A 3 -2.05 9.10 9.65
CA LEU A 3 -1.02 10.14 9.59
C LEU A 3 -0.49 10.43 8.18
N ARG A 4 -0.87 9.65 7.18
CA ARG A 4 -0.52 9.85 5.78
C ARG A 4 -1.75 10.14 4.93
N ASP A 5 -2.56 9.13 4.62
CA ASP A 5 -3.74 9.27 3.78
C ASP A 5 -4.84 10.10 4.45
N GLY A 6 -5.12 9.81 5.71
CA GLY A 6 -6.06 10.60 6.53
C GLY A 6 -5.67 12.07 6.67
N ALA A 7 -4.38 12.39 6.63
CA ALA A 7 -3.88 13.76 6.65
C ALA A 7 -4.09 14.53 5.33
N GLN A 8 -4.48 13.84 4.25
CA GLN A 8 -4.81 14.49 2.96
C GLN A 8 -6.25 15.00 2.90
N THR A 9 -7.05 14.75 3.93
CA THR A 9 -8.42 15.25 4.04
C THR A 9 -8.41 16.77 4.18
N TYR A 10 -9.31 17.46 3.45
CA TYR A 10 -9.45 18.91 3.53
C TYR A 10 -9.69 19.38 4.98
N GLY A 11 -8.90 20.37 5.42
CA GLY A 11 -8.97 20.92 6.77
C GLY A 11 -8.22 20.12 7.84
N VAL A 12 -7.53 19.04 7.46
CA VAL A 12 -6.63 18.29 8.35
C VAL A 12 -5.19 18.67 8.03
N ASP A 13 -4.48 19.23 9.01
CA ASP A 13 -3.06 19.59 8.88
C ASP A 13 -2.37 19.29 10.22
N PHE A 14 -1.69 18.17 10.28
CA PHE A 14 -0.95 17.76 11.48
C PHE A 14 0.45 18.32 11.49
N ASN A 15 0.83 19.00 12.57
CA ASN A 15 2.22 19.30 12.86
C ASN A 15 2.95 18.06 13.42
N VAL A 16 4.27 18.18 13.60
CA VAL A 16 5.12 17.06 14.06
C VAL A 16 4.71 16.55 15.44
N ASP A 17 4.38 17.44 16.38
CA ASP A 17 4.00 17.02 17.75
C ASP A 17 2.65 16.34 17.79
N GLU A 18 1.70 16.79 16.97
CA GLU A 18 0.41 16.12 16.82
C GLU A 18 0.58 14.72 16.19
N LYS A 19 1.42 14.58 15.15
CA LYS A 19 1.75 13.26 14.58
C LYS A 19 2.38 12.34 15.62
N LYS A 20 3.28 12.83 16.47
CA LYS A 20 3.89 12.05 17.57
C LYS A 20 2.85 11.59 18.58
N LEU A 21 1.96 12.47 18.99
CA LEU A 21 0.88 12.14 19.94
C LEU A 21 -0.06 11.08 19.35
N LEU A 22 -0.51 11.28 18.11
CA LEU A 22 -1.40 10.35 17.43
C LEU A 22 -0.74 9.00 17.17
N ALA A 23 0.53 8.98 16.73
CA ALA A 23 1.28 7.74 16.55
C ALA A 23 1.37 6.93 17.84
N LYS A 24 1.64 7.60 18.98
CA LYS A 24 1.64 6.95 20.30
C LYS A 24 0.27 6.37 20.66
N LYS A 25 -0.81 7.07 20.35
CA LYS A 25 -2.17 6.58 20.63
C LYS A 25 -2.55 5.39 19.73
N LEU A 26 -2.10 5.39 18.49
CA LEU A 26 -2.27 4.24 17.58
C LEU A 26 -1.48 3.02 18.07
N ASP A 27 -0.25 3.21 18.56
CA ASP A 27 0.54 2.13 19.14
C ASP A 27 -0.11 1.58 20.43
N GLU A 28 -0.63 2.46 21.31
CA GLU A 28 -1.39 2.07 22.50
C GLU A 28 -2.68 1.30 22.16
N LEU A 29 -3.32 1.63 21.03
CA LEU A 29 -4.49 0.91 20.50
C LEU A 29 -4.13 -0.50 20.00
N GLY A 30 -2.86 -0.73 19.64
CA GLY A 30 -2.37 -2.04 19.21
C GLY A 30 -2.55 -2.31 17.72
N VAL A 31 -2.56 -1.28 16.86
CA VAL A 31 -2.50 -1.49 15.40
C VAL A 31 -1.14 -2.04 15.01
N ASP A 32 -1.09 -2.95 14.02
CA ASP A 32 0.16 -3.60 13.61
C ASP A 32 1.11 -2.65 12.87
N TYR A 33 0.58 -1.70 12.08
CA TYR A 33 1.38 -0.76 11.30
C TYR A 33 0.87 0.67 11.47
N ILE A 34 1.82 1.61 11.59
CA ILE A 34 1.54 3.05 11.60
C ILE A 34 2.23 3.68 10.40
N GLU A 35 1.47 4.04 9.38
CA GLU A 35 1.98 4.75 8.22
C GLU A 35 2.09 6.24 8.56
N GLY A 36 3.33 6.69 8.74
CA GLY A 36 3.63 8.00 9.34
C GLY A 36 3.56 9.18 8.37
N GLY A 37 3.72 8.94 7.07
CA GLY A 37 3.78 9.99 6.06
C GLY A 37 4.72 9.65 4.92
N TRP A 38 5.02 10.65 4.09
CA TRP A 38 5.89 10.54 2.92
C TRP A 38 7.18 11.33 3.13
N PRO A 39 8.27 10.68 3.59
CA PRO A 39 9.55 11.35 3.79
C PRO A 39 10.09 11.89 2.47
N GLY A 40 10.57 13.11 2.49
CA GLY A 40 11.06 13.81 1.29
C GLY A 40 9.98 14.53 0.47
N ALA A 41 8.69 14.26 0.67
CA ALA A 41 7.63 14.96 -0.04
C ALA A 41 7.28 16.32 0.59
N ASN A 42 7.34 16.41 1.92
CA ASN A 42 7.12 17.65 2.66
C ASN A 42 8.01 17.73 3.91
N SER A 43 8.11 18.93 4.47
CA SER A 43 8.99 19.17 5.62
C SER A 43 8.48 18.57 6.92
N THR A 44 7.17 18.48 7.12
CA THR A 44 6.55 17.91 8.32
C THR A 44 6.83 16.42 8.42
N ASP A 45 6.56 15.68 7.35
CA ASP A 45 6.80 14.23 7.30
C ASP A 45 8.29 13.92 7.44
N THR A 46 9.15 14.68 6.75
CA THR A 46 10.61 14.51 6.85
C THR A 46 11.10 14.70 8.28
N LYS A 47 10.61 15.75 8.99
CA LYS A 47 10.97 15.98 10.39
C LYS A 47 10.42 14.90 11.30
N PHE A 48 9.17 14.46 11.07
CA PHE A 48 8.53 13.41 11.88
C PHE A 48 9.32 12.10 11.82
N PHE A 49 9.82 11.70 10.65
CA PHE A 49 10.66 10.51 10.52
C PHE A 49 12.07 10.63 11.11
N ASN A 50 12.53 11.85 11.41
CA ASN A 50 13.81 12.11 12.10
C ASN A 50 13.68 12.10 13.63
N GLU A 51 12.45 11.97 14.18
CA GLU A 51 12.21 11.84 15.60
C GLU A 51 12.61 10.44 16.12
N ASP A 52 13.13 10.35 17.34
CA ASP A 52 13.42 9.06 17.99
C ASP A 52 12.11 8.44 18.53
N LEU A 53 11.33 7.83 17.64
CA LEU A 53 10.07 7.19 17.94
C LEU A 53 10.29 5.72 18.27
N LYS A 54 9.74 5.28 19.41
CA LYS A 54 9.75 3.87 19.82
C LYS A 54 8.32 3.39 20.00
N PHE A 55 7.94 2.40 19.23
CA PHE A 55 6.65 1.74 19.28
C PHE A 55 6.81 0.36 19.94
N LYS A 56 5.85 0.00 20.78
CA LYS A 56 5.83 -1.28 21.49
C LYS A 56 5.09 -2.35 20.70
N ASN A 57 3.98 -1.97 20.07
CA ASN A 57 3.05 -2.88 19.42
C ASN A 57 3.10 -2.74 17.90
N SER A 58 3.40 -1.55 17.39
CA SER A 58 3.26 -1.20 15.97
C SER A 58 4.59 -1.13 15.25
N MET A 59 4.57 -1.47 13.96
CA MET A 59 5.70 -1.23 13.05
C MET A 59 5.53 0.11 12.34
N PHE A 60 6.53 0.99 12.49
CA PHE A 60 6.51 2.29 11.83
C PHE A 60 6.81 2.14 10.35
N THR A 61 5.97 2.71 9.50
CA THR A 61 5.99 2.53 8.05
C THR A 61 6.12 3.87 7.33
N ALA A 62 7.08 3.96 6.42
CA ALA A 62 7.23 5.08 5.50
C ALA A 62 6.44 4.81 4.22
N PHE A 63 5.79 5.83 3.68
CA PHE A 63 5.11 5.78 2.39
C PHE A 63 5.96 6.43 1.30
N GLY A 64 5.83 5.94 0.07
CA GLY A 64 6.43 6.53 -1.12
C GLY A 64 5.90 5.91 -2.40
N MET A 65 6.41 6.35 -3.56
CA MET A 65 6.05 5.80 -4.87
C MET A 65 7.14 4.87 -5.39
N THR A 66 6.77 4.03 -6.35
CA THR A 66 7.74 3.31 -7.20
C THR A 66 8.70 4.28 -7.86
N LYS A 67 9.91 3.81 -8.20
CA LYS A 67 10.91 4.62 -8.89
C LYS A 67 10.35 5.27 -10.16
N LYS A 68 10.89 6.43 -10.50
CA LYS A 68 10.57 7.05 -11.79
C LYS A 68 11.22 6.28 -12.94
N SER A 69 10.48 6.19 -14.03
CA SER A 69 10.99 5.67 -15.29
C SER A 69 12.31 6.34 -15.71
N GLY A 70 13.18 5.57 -16.35
CA GLY A 70 14.50 6.02 -16.78
C GLY A 70 15.54 6.17 -15.67
N ARG A 71 15.22 5.81 -14.41
CA ARG A 71 16.17 5.80 -13.27
C ARG A 71 16.34 4.39 -12.73
N SER A 72 17.52 4.08 -12.21
CA SER A 72 17.67 2.90 -11.34
C SER A 72 17.09 3.17 -9.96
N ALA A 73 16.71 2.12 -9.24
CA ALA A 73 16.17 2.24 -7.90
C ALA A 73 17.15 2.90 -6.91
N GLU A 74 18.45 2.66 -7.09
CA GLU A 74 19.53 3.26 -6.28
C GLU A 74 19.65 4.78 -6.48
N ASN A 75 19.29 5.28 -7.65
CA ASN A 75 19.39 6.71 -8.00
C ASN A 75 18.03 7.43 -7.91
N ASP A 76 16.99 6.77 -7.42
CA ASP A 76 15.69 7.41 -7.22
C ASP A 76 15.64 8.11 -5.86
N PRO A 77 15.43 9.46 -5.84
CA PRO A 77 15.45 10.22 -4.59
C PRO A 77 14.28 9.88 -3.66
N GLY A 78 13.14 9.43 -4.18
CA GLY A 78 11.99 9.01 -3.38
C GLY A 78 12.31 7.73 -2.62
N LEU A 79 12.86 6.73 -3.30
CA LEU A 79 13.29 5.49 -2.66
C LEU A 79 14.45 5.73 -1.69
N ALA A 80 15.40 6.59 -2.05
CA ALA A 80 16.50 6.98 -1.16
C ALA A 80 15.99 7.63 0.14
N ALA A 81 14.97 8.51 0.06
CA ALA A 81 14.36 9.10 1.24
C ALA A 81 13.74 8.06 2.16
N MET A 82 13.09 7.02 1.61
CA MET A 82 12.52 5.92 2.39
C MET A 82 13.57 5.03 3.06
N ILE A 83 14.74 4.85 2.44
CA ILE A 83 15.82 4.04 3.01
C ILE A 83 16.54 4.76 4.14
N ASN A 84 16.78 6.07 3.99
CA ASN A 84 17.62 6.86 4.89
C ASN A 84 16.95 7.20 6.24
N ILE A 85 15.76 6.72 6.49
CA ILE A 85 15.02 6.92 7.75
C ILE A 85 14.97 5.63 8.57
N SER A 86 14.78 5.78 9.88
CA SER A 86 14.79 4.66 10.83
C SER A 86 13.56 3.76 10.79
N ALA A 87 12.50 4.10 10.01
CA ALA A 87 11.31 3.28 9.88
C ALA A 87 11.65 1.87 9.36
N PRO A 88 11.28 0.80 10.10
CA PRO A 88 11.61 -0.56 9.71
C PRO A 88 10.80 -1.08 8.54
N SER A 89 9.65 -0.49 8.26
CA SER A 89 8.76 -0.87 7.16
C SER A 89 8.59 0.25 6.15
N ALA A 90 8.31 -0.13 4.91
CA ALA A 90 8.01 0.78 3.81
C ALA A 90 6.76 0.33 3.05
N CYS A 91 5.89 1.26 2.73
CA CYS A 91 4.77 1.09 1.81
C CYS A 91 5.08 1.81 0.52
N VAL A 92 5.09 1.12 -0.60
CA VAL A 92 5.34 1.71 -1.91
C VAL A 92 4.10 1.60 -2.79
N VAL A 93 3.58 2.73 -3.25
CA VAL A 93 2.43 2.78 -4.16
C VAL A 93 2.89 2.71 -5.61
N GLY A 94 2.22 1.88 -6.41
CA GLY A 94 2.42 1.78 -7.85
C GLY A 94 1.08 1.66 -8.60
N LYS A 95 1.06 2.15 -9.85
CA LYS A 95 -0.13 2.06 -10.70
C LYS A 95 -0.41 0.60 -11.06
N SER A 96 -1.65 0.18 -10.88
CA SER A 96 -2.13 -1.16 -11.27
C SER A 96 -3.31 -1.13 -12.26
N TRP A 97 -3.60 0.05 -12.79
CA TRP A 97 -4.56 0.26 -13.87
C TRP A 97 -3.82 0.75 -15.12
N ASP A 98 -3.85 -0.02 -16.20
CA ASP A 98 -3.16 0.26 -17.46
C ASP A 98 -3.51 1.63 -18.06
N PHE A 99 -4.76 2.07 -17.94
CA PHE A 99 -5.17 3.42 -18.31
C PHE A 99 -4.36 4.51 -17.58
N HIS A 100 -4.09 4.33 -16.28
CA HIS A 100 -3.29 5.29 -15.51
C HIS A 100 -1.78 5.15 -15.78
N VAL A 101 -1.32 3.98 -16.18
CA VAL A 101 0.09 3.80 -16.60
C VAL A 101 0.37 4.61 -17.85
N ASP A 102 -0.52 4.55 -18.85
CA ASP A 102 -0.40 5.35 -20.06
C ASP A 102 -0.61 6.85 -19.77
N LEU A 103 -1.76 7.21 -19.18
CA LEU A 103 -2.16 8.61 -19.02
C LEU A 103 -1.29 9.41 -18.04
N ALA A 104 -0.96 8.80 -16.87
CA ALA A 104 -0.30 9.51 -15.78
C ALA A 104 1.22 9.31 -15.76
N LEU A 105 1.71 8.15 -16.19
CA LEU A 105 3.14 7.86 -16.22
C LEU A 105 3.75 8.01 -17.62
N GLY A 106 2.97 7.82 -18.68
CA GLY A 106 3.43 7.89 -20.06
C GLY A 106 4.45 6.80 -20.42
N ILE A 107 4.30 5.61 -19.85
CA ILE A 107 5.19 4.46 -20.04
C ILE A 107 4.41 3.22 -20.45
N THR A 108 5.12 2.16 -20.86
CA THR A 108 4.47 0.88 -21.16
C THR A 108 4.11 0.11 -19.89
N ASN A 109 3.20 -0.86 -20.03
CA ASN A 109 2.83 -1.76 -18.94
C ASN A 109 4.03 -2.58 -18.46
N GLU A 110 4.87 -3.04 -19.37
CA GLU A 110 6.08 -3.81 -19.06
C GLU A 110 7.06 -2.98 -18.24
N GLU A 111 7.28 -1.72 -18.62
CA GLU A 111 8.15 -0.81 -17.87
C GLU A 111 7.59 -0.52 -16.48
N ASN A 112 6.28 -0.41 -16.34
CA ASN A 112 5.66 -0.24 -15.02
C ASN A 112 5.84 -1.49 -14.13
N LEU A 113 5.71 -2.70 -14.69
CA LEU A 113 5.98 -3.95 -13.96
C LEU A 113 7.44 -4.02 -13.49
N GLU A 114 8.40 -3.62 -14.33
CA GLU A 114 9.80 -3.52 -13.94
C GLU A 114 10.00 -2.49 -12.82
N ASN A 115 9.40 -1.31 -12.93
CA ASN A 115 9.48 -0.26 -11.91
C ASN A 115 8.93 -0.72 -10.55
N ILE A 116 7.81 -1.47 -10.54
CA ILE A 116 7.26 -2.08 -9.34
C ILE A 116 8.27 -3.08 -8.74
N GLY A 117 8.72 -4.04 -9.56
CA GLY A 117 9.62 -5.10 -9.10
C GLY A 117 10.93 -4.56 -8.56
N GLU A 118 11.60 -3.66 -9.28
CA GLU A 118 12.88 -3.08 -8.87
C GLU A 118 12.75 -2.23 -7.59
N SER A 119 11.66 -1.45 -7.46
CA SER A 119 11.41 -0.64 -6.26
C SER A 119 11.21 -1.50 -5.02
N VAL A 120 10.36 -2.53 -5.11
CA VAL A 120 10.13 -3.46 -4.00
C VAL A 120 11.42 -4.19 -3.64
N LYS A 121 12.14 -4.73 -4.62
CA LYS A 121 13.42 -5.43 -4.42
C LYS A 121 14.46 -4.55 -3.74
N PHE A 122 14.53 -3.29 -4.13
CA PHE A 122 15.47 -2.33 -3.55
C PHE A 122 15.14 -2.04 -2.09
N LEU A 123 13.88 -1.76 -1.78
CA LEU A 123 13.43 -1.53 -0.40
C LEU A 123 13.60 -2.76 0.49
N ALA A 124 13.31 -3.96 -0.03
CA ALA A 124 13.42 -5.21 0.71
C ALA A 124 14.87 -5.57 1.12
N LYS A 125 15.89 -4.93 0.52
CA LYS A 125 17.28 -5.09 0.96
C LYS A 125 17.57 -4.45 2.33
N THR A 126 16.79 -3.42 2.70
CA THR A 126 17.08 -2.57 3.86
C THR A 126 15.94 -2.50 4.85
N LYS A 127 14.71 -2.69 4.42
CA LYS A 127 13.52 -2.68 5.26
C LYS A 127 13.15 -4.09 5.69
N LYS A 128 12.65 -4.22 6.92
CA LYS A 128 12.20 -5.49 7.48
C LYS A 128 10.98 -6.01 6.72
N GLU A 129 10.07 -5.10 6.36
CA GLU A 129 8.89 -5.42 5.56
C GLU A 129 8.61 -4.34 4.52
N VAL A 130 8.14 -4.76 3.35
CA VAL A 130 7.71 -3.88 2.27
C VAL A 130 6.27 -4.20 1.92
N HIS A 131 5.42 -3.18 1.88
CA HIS A 131 4.04 -3.24 1.40
C HIS A 131 3.98 -2.65 0.00
N PHE A 132 3.16 -3.23 -0.85
CA PHE A 132 2.85 -2.69 -2.16
C PHE A 132 1.38 -2.31 -2.22
N ASP A 133 1.11 -1.00 -2.33
CA ASP A 133 -0.22 -0.47 -2.58
C ASP A 133 -0.48 -0.48 -4.09
N ALA A 134 -1.35 -1.37 -4.54
CA ALA A 134 -1.79 -1.46 -5.92
C ALA A 134 -2.86 -0.38 -6.18
N GLU A 135 -2.43 0.81 -6.59
CA GLU A 135 -3.29 1.97 -6.76
C GLU A 135 -4.30 1.77 -7.89
N HIS A 136 -5.57 2.09 -7.65
CA HIS A 136 -6.70 1.84 -8.55
C HIS A 136 -6.86 0.37 -8.94
N PHE A 137 -6.57 -0.55 -8.01
CA PHE A 137 -6.58 -1.98 -8.31
C PHE A 137 -7.94 -2.46 -8.82
N PHE A 138 -9.02 -2.08 -8.18
CA PHE A 138 -10.36 -2.54 -8.57
C PHE A 138 -10.79 -2.00 -9.93
N ASP A 139 -10.46 -0.75 -10.26
CA ASP A 139 -10.69 -0.19 -11.61
C ASP A 139 -9.85 -0.91 -12.65
N GLY A 140 -8.57 -1.10 -12.36
CA GLY A 140 -7.63 -1.82 -13.21
C GLY A 140 -8.05 -3.27 -13.44
N TYR A 141 -8.46 -3.97 -12.38
CA TYR A 141 -8.94 -5.35 -12.47
C TYR A 141 -10.21 -5.48 -13.33
N LYS A 142 -11.16 -4.57 -13.18
CA LYS A 142 -12.38 -4.54 -14.00
C LYS A 142 -12.08 -4.26 -15.48
N SER A 143 -11.06 -3.47 -15.76
CA SER A 143 -10.63 -3.13 -17.12
C SER A 143 -9.73 -4.21 -17.75
N ASN A 144 -8.69 -4.61 -17.03
CA ASN A 144 -7.66 -5.55 -17.49
C ASN A 144 -7.18 -6.43 -16.32
N PRO A 145 -7.92 -7.50 -15.98
CA PRO A 145 -7.62 -8.33 -14.82
C PRO A 145 -6.23 -8.97 -14.88
N ASN A 146 -5.77 -9.36 -16.05
CA ASN A 146 -4.46 -9.98 -16.21
C ASN A 146 -3.35 -9.02 -15.80
N TYR A 147 -3.39 -7.78 -16.29
CA TYR A 147 -2.39 -6.77 -15.96
C TYR A 147 -2.40 -6.40 -14.46
N ALA A 148 -3.58 -6.21 -13.88
CA ALA A 148 -3.71 -5.91 -12.46
C ALA A 148 -3.08 -7.03 -11.59
N ILE A 149 -3.29 -8.29 -11.95
CA ILE A 149 -2.67 -9.45 -11.28
C ILE A 149 -1.15 -9.47 -11.51
N GLU A 150 -0.66 -9.17 -12.71
CA GLU A 150 0.79 -9.10 -12.97
C GLU A 150 1.49 -8.04 -12.12
N CYS A 151 0.85 -6.90 -11.82
CA CYS A 151 1.38 -5.92 -10.88
C CYS A 151 1.58 -6.50 -9.48
N LEU A 152 0.61 -7.27 -8.97
CA LEU A 152 0.73 -7.96 -7.68
C LEU A 152 1.83 -9.02 -7.71
N LYS A 153 1.92 -9.81 -8.79
CA LYS A 153 2.96 -10.83 -8.96
C LYS A 153 4.36 -10.21 -9.04
N ALA A 154 4.51 -9.08 -9.74
CA ALA A 154 5.76 -8.34 -9.80
C ALA A 154 6.22 -7.87 -8.42
N ALA A 155 5.31 -7.33 -7.60
CA ALA A 155 5.63 -6.93 -6.24
C ALA A 155 5.95 -8.14 -5.34
N LYS A 156 5.12 -9.19 -5.36
CA LYS A 156 5.28 -10.39 -4.54
C LYS A 156 6.62 -11.09 -4.80
N SER A 157 6.94 -11.33 -6.08
CA SER A 157 8.17 -12.04 -6.47
C SER A 157 9.44 -11.28 -6.14
N ASN A 158 9.35 -9.97 -5.88
CA ASN A 158 10.47 -9.11 -5.50
C ASN A 158 10.51 -8.79 -3.99
N GLY A 159 9.64 -9.41 -3.17
CA GLY A 159 9.75 -9.39 -1.72
C GLY A 159 8.73 -8.52 -0.98
N ALA A 160 7.65 -8.09 -1.62
CA ALA A 160 6.54 -7.48 -0.91
C ALA A 160 5.91 -8.47 0.07
N ARG A 161 5.77 -8.05 1.33
CA ARG A 161 5.08 -8.83 2.37
C ARG A 161 3.57 -8.71 2.23
N TRP A 162 3.07 -7.51 1.98
CA TRP A 162 1.66 -7.23 1.79
C TRP A 162 1.39 -6.64 0.41
N LEU A 163 0.33 -7.10 -0.22
CA LEU A 163 -0.21 -6.62 -1.49
C LEU A 163 -1.57 -6.01 -1.20
N VAL A 164 -1.63 -4.70 -1.16
CA VAL A 164 -2.82 -3.97 -0.76
C VAL A 164 -3.63 -3.61 -1.98
N LEU A 165 -4.85 -4.11 -2.06
CA LEU A 165 -5.79 -3.83 -3.13
C LEU A 165 -6.50 -2.50 -2.83
N CYS A 166 -6.20 -1.44 -3.60
CA CYS A 166 -6.73 -0.11 -3.34
C CYS A 166 -7.99 0.16 -4.17
N ASP A 167 -9.10 0.44 -3.51
CA ASP A 167 -10.28 1.07 -4.11
C ASP A 167 -10.11 2.59 -4.05
N THR A 168 -9.20 3.10 -4.90
CA THR A 168 -8.73 4.49 -4.85
C THR A 168 -9.83 5.48 -5.21
N ASN A 169 -10.74 5.12 -6.13
CA ASN A 169 -11.91 5.92 -6.46
C ASN A 169 -13.06 5.78 -5.46
N GLY A 170 -13.00 4.79 -4.54
CA GLY A 170 -14.08 4.52 -3.59
C GLY A 170 -15.42 4.19 -4.24
N GLY A 171 -15.40 3.70 -5.49
CA GLY A 171 -16.58 3.46 -6.32
C GLY A 171 -16.96 1.99 -6.48
N THR A 172 -16.17 1.07 -5.93
CA THR A 172 -16.44 -0.37 -6.03
C THR A 172 -17.54 -0.78 -5.06
N LEU A 173 -18.46 -1.64 -5.50
CA LEU A 173 -19.54 -2.12 -4.66
C LEU A 173 -19.09 -3.35 -3.85
N PRO A 174 -19.67 -3.61 -2.65
CA PRO A 174 -19.24 -4.70 -1.78
C PRO A 174 -19.22 -6.08 -2.43
N HIS A 175 -20.20 -6.42 -3.26
CA HIS A 175 -20.24 -7.68 -3.97
C HIS A 175 -19.16 -7.80 -5.07
N GLU A 176 -18.80 -6.66 -5.71
CA GLU A 176 -17.67 -6.66 -6.67
C GLU A 176 -16.34 -6.86 -5.93
N VAL A 177 -16.17 -6.26 -4.75
CA VAL A 177 -15.01 -6.47 -3.89
C VAL A 177 -14.89 -7.95 -3.51
N GLU A 178 -15.98 -8.56 -3.05
CA GLU A 178 -16.04 -9.99 -2.71
C GLU A 178 -15.58 -10.85 -3.89
N ASP A 179 -16.19 -10.68 -5.05
CA ASP A 179 -15.88 -11.46 -6.26
C ASP A 179 -14.43 -11.29 -6.71
N ILE A 180 -13.90 -10.07 -6.68
CA ILE A 180 -12.54 -9.78 -7.10
C ILE A 180 -11.53 -10.33 -6.11
N VAL A 181 -11.74 -10.13 -4.80
CA VAL A 181 -10.83 -10.65 -3.76
C VAL A 181 -10.77 -12.17 -3.79
N LEU A 182 -11.90 -12.87 -3.98
CA LEU A 182 -11.95 -14.32 -4.15
C LEU A 182 -11.08 -14.78 -5.33
N LYS A 183 -11.17 -14.12 -6.50
CA LYS A 183 -10.36 -14.45 -7.67
C LYS A 183 -8.88 -14.17 -7.46
N VAL A 184 -8.57 -13.01 -6.88
CA VAL A 184 -7.18 -12.61 -6.58
C VAL A 184 -6.52 -13.60 -5.61
N SER A 185 -7.24 -14.06 -4.59
CA SER A 185 -6.70 -15.00 -3.61
C SER A 185 -6.39 -16.38 -4.19
N GLN A 186 -7.05 -16.78 -5.27
CA GLN A 186 -6.72 -18.00 -6.02
C GLN A 186 -5.41 -17.86 -6.80
N GLU A 187 -5.11 -16.67 -7.32
CA GLU A 187 -3.89 -16.35 -8.07
C GLU A 187 -2.71 -16.01 -7.16
N ILE A 188 -2.98 -15.36 -6.05
CA ILE A 188 -1.98 -14.92 -5.07
C ILE A 188 -2.11 -15.79 -3.82
N SER A 189 -1.41 -16.91 -3.80
CA SER A 189 -1.41 -17.84 -2.66
C SER A 189 -0.75 -17.25 -1.41
N GLY A 190 -1.23 -17.66 -0.23
CA GLY A 190 -0.69 -17.27 1.08
C GLY A 190 -1.36 -16.03 1.68
N ASP A 191 -0.95 -15.67 2.89
CA ASP A 191 -1.49 -14.58 3.70
C ASP A 191 -0.82 -13.23 3.38
N HIS A 192 -0.94 -12.79 2.13
CA HIS A 192 -0.27 -11.60 1.62
C HIS A 192 -1.19 -10.45 1.21
N LEU A 193 -2.52 -10.64 1.28
CA LEU A 193 -3.46 -9.64 0.79
C LEU A 193 -3.89 -8.67 1.89
N GLY A 194 -4.04 -7.40 1.50
CA GLY A 194 -4.67 -6.34 2.27
C GLY A 194 -5.68 -5.58 1.42
N ILE A 195 -6.50 -4.74 2.04
CA ILE A 195 -7.41 -3.83 1.34
C ILE A 195 -7.28 -2.41 1.88
N HIS A 196 -7.33 -1.43 0.98
CA HIS A 196 -7.45 -0.01 1.29
C HIS A 196 -8.63 0.58 0.51
N ALA A 197 -9.75 0.77 1.19
CA ALA A 197 -10.98 1.26 0.57
C ALA A 197 -11.25 2.72 0.94
N HIS A 198 -11.44 3.57 -0.08
CA HIS A 198 -11.90 4.96 0.09
C HIS A 198 -13.41 5.02 0.26
N ASN A 199 -13.90 6.12 0.84
CA ASN A 199 -15.31 6.23 1.27
C ASN A 199 -16.15 7.21 0.42
N ASP A 200 -15.75 7.45 -0.84
CA ASP A 200 -16.41 8.42 -1.71
C ASP A 200 -17.89 8.09 -1.97
N THR A 201 -18.21 6.79 -2.04
CA THR A 201 -19.62 6.33 -2.16
C THR A 201 -20.22 5.84 -0.84
N GLY A 202 -19.54 6.03 0.30
CA GLY A 202 -20.01 5.58 1.61
C GLY A 202 -19.82 4.08 1.87
N ASN A 203 -19.09 3.36 1.03
CA ASN A 203 -18.97 1.90 1.07
C ASN A 203 -17.65 1.38 1.70
N ALA A 204 -16.72 2.22 2.15
CA ALA A 204 -15.41 1.78 2.59
C ALA A 204 -15.45 0.69 3.68
N VAL A 205 -16.30 0.86 4.69
CA VAL A 205 -16.45 -0.14 5.77
C VAL A 205 -17.03 -1.44 5.22
N ALA A 206 -18.09 -1.36 4.40
CA ALA A 206 -18.71 -2.54 3.80
C ALA A 206 -17.73 -3.28 2.87
N ASN A 207 -16.96 -2.55 2.06
CA ASN A 207 -15.92 -3.10 1.18
C ASN A 207 -14.80 -3.79 1.98
N THR A 208 -14.34 -3.17 3.07
CA THR A 208 -13.33 -3.78 3.95
C THR A 208 -13.83 -5.07 4.57
N LEU A 209 -15.08 -5.10 5.05
CA LEU A 209 -15.68 -6.30 5.63
C LEU A 209 -15.89 -7.39 4.57
N ALA A 210 -16.38 -7.04 3.38
CA ALA A 210 -16.54 -7.98 2.27
C ALA A 210 -15.22 -8.64 1.89
N ALA A 211 -14.14 -7.85 1.76
CA ALA A 211 -12.80 -8.36 1.48
C ALA A 211 -12.30 -9.31 2.58
N ALA A 212 -12.44 -8.91 3.85
CA ALA A 212 -11.96 -9.72 4.98
C ALA A 212 -12.69 -11.06 5.07
N VAL A 213 -14.02 -11.07 4.89
CA VAL A 213 -14.82 -12.29 4.92
C VAL A 213 -14.46 -13.20 3.76
N SER A 214 -14.35 -12.67 2.54
CA SER A 214 -14.02 -13.43 1.33
C SER A 214 -12.65 -14.12 1.44
N TYR A 215 -11.67 -13.41 1.99
CA TYR A 215 -10.33 -13.94 2.18
C TYR A 215 -10.27 -15.04 3.26
N THR A 216 -11.00 -14.87 4.37
CA THR A 216 -11.01 -15.84 5.48
C THR A 216 -11.73 -17.12 5.11
N HIS A 217 -12.75 -17.10 4.28
CA HIS A 217 -13.44 -18.30 3.80
C HIS A 217 -12.57 -19.22 2.96
N LEU A 218 -11.51 -18.72 2.34
CA LEU A 218 -10.55 -19.52 1.58
C LEU A 218 -9.44 -20.12 2.44
N THR A 219 -9.23 -19.63 3.65
CA THR A 219 -8.19 -20.08 4.57
C THR A 219 -8.70 -20.97 5.71
N LEU A 220 -10.01 -21.10 5.88
CA LEU A 220 -10.57 -22.04 6.84
C LEU A 220 -10.42 -23.47 6.29
N PRO A 221 -9.71 -24.38 7.00
CA PRO A 221 -9.77 -25.78 6.66
C PRO A 221 -11.23 -26.22 6.75
N THR A 222 -11.73 -26.86 5.71
CA THR A 222 -13.00 -27.61 5.77
C THR A 222 -12.91 -28.53 6.96
N ILE A 223 -13.63 -28.21 8.03
CA ILE A 223 -13.92 -29.19 9.06
C ILE A 223 -14.95 -30.08 8.41
N ASP A 224 -14.49 -31.21 7.87
CA ASP A 224 -15.40 -32.30 7.47
C ASP A 224 -16.20 -32.71 8.70
N PRO A 225 -17.52 -32.84 8.59
CA PRO A 225 -18.39 -33.18 9.71
C PRO A 225 -18.15 -34.63 10.22
#